data_4ad2cc8bb377c03764cf3325643ab091
#
_entry.id   4ad2cc8bb377c03764cf3325643ab091
#
_cell.length_a   1.000
_cell.length_b   1.000
_cell.length_c   1.000
_cell.angle_alpha   90.00
_cell.angle_beta   90.00
_cell.angle_gamma   90.00
#
_symmetry.space_group_name_H-M   'P 1'
#
loop_
_entity.id
_entity.type
_entity.pdbx_description
1 polymer ?
#
loop_
_entity_poly.entity_id
_entity_poly.type
_entity_poly.pdbx_seq_one_letter_code
_entity_poly.pdbx_strand_id
1 'polypeptide(L)'
;MANQITGRIIEIGQTVQIPSKNGGSSFTKREFILDATTYDPYTGERSEYENVIPLEFSGDKCAELDRFNQGDVVTVSFVLQGRSWTNQDGELKRMASIRCYKIDARGGVSQSPQTILVQQPAPQSTYQQQPQNFPPSVDVNGNVKDDLPF
;
A
#
# COMPACT_ATOMS: atom_id res chain seq x y z
N MET A 1 -12.79 -12.46 10.17
CA MET A 1 -11.91 -11.25 10.14
C MET A 1 -10.62 -11.62 9.44
N ALA A 2 -10.15 -10.78 8.53
CA ALA A 2 -8.85 -10.99 7.91
C ALA A 2 -7.75 -10.52 8.87
N ASN A 3 -6.78 -11.39 9.12
CA ASN A 3 -5.60 -10.99 9.88
C ASN A 3 -4.73 -10.12 8.99
N GLN A 4 -4.38 -8.94 9.47
CA GLN A 4 -3.56 -7.99 8.75
C GLN A 4 -2.42 -7.48 9.62
N ILE A 5 -1.28 -7.22 9.00
CA ILE A 5 -0.15 -6.59 9.63
C ILE A 5 0.43 -5.53 8.70
N THR A 6 0.82 -4.42 9.30
CA THR A 6 1.47 -3.33 8.58
C THR A 6 2.90 -3.18 9.04
N GLY A 7 3.80 -3.04 8.11
CA GLY A 7 5.21 -2.84 8.40
C GLY A 7 6.01 -2.43 7.17
N ARG A 8 7.30 -2.31 7.36
CA ARG A 8 8.26 -1.99 6.31
C ARG A 8 8.92 -3.26 5.79
N ILE A 9 9.00 -3.39 4.49
CA ILE A 9 9.76 -4.50 3.88
C ILE A 9 11.25 -4.23 4.09
N ILE A 10 11.92 -5.14 4.77
CA ILE A 10 13.39 -5.05 4.98
C ILE A 10 14.17 -5.98 4.08
N GLU A 11 13.54 -7.05 3.61
CA GLU A 11 14.16 -7.99 2.69
C GLU A 11 13.10 -8.66 1.80
N ILE A 12 13.42 -8.87 0.54
CA ILE A 12 12.60 -9.64 -0.40
C ILE A 12 13.46 -10.77 -0.95
N GLY A 13 13.06 -12.00 -0.66
CA GLY A 13 13.72 -13.20 -1.16
C GLY A 13 13.39 -13.49 -2.63
N GLN A 14 14.05 -14.47 -3.17
CA GLN A 14 13.79 -14.95 -4.52
C GLN A 14 12.66 -15.98 -4.54
N THR A 15 12.00 -16.09 -5.67
CA THR A 15 11.00 -17.14 -5.88
C THR A 15 11.69 -18.50 -5.96
N VAL A 16 11.28 -19.42 -5.11
CA VAL A 16 11.79 -20.78 -5.05
C VAL A 16 10.71 -21.75 -5.55
N GLN A 17 11.11 -22.67 -6.41
CA GLN A 17 10.26 -23.77 -6.82
C GLN A 17 10.54 -25.01 -5.97
N ILE A 18 9.50 -25.54 -5.35
CA ILE A 18 9.59 -26.76 -4.55
C ILE A 18 8.95 -27.89 -5.36
N PRO A 19 9.72 -28.92 -5.73
CA PRO A 19 9.15 -30.05 -6.44
C PRO A 19 8.18 -30.80 -5.54
N SER A 20 7.05 -31.23 -6.11
CA SER A 20 6.10 -32.07 -5.39
C SER A 20 6.70 -33.47 -5.19
N LYS A 21 6.65 -33.99 -3.98
CA LYS A 21 7.13 -35.35 -3.64
C LYS A 21 6.29 -36.45 -4.33
N ASN A 22 5.11 -36.14 -4.80
CA ASN A 22 4.16 -37.09 -5.37
C ASN A 22 4.03 -36.99 -6.89
N GLY A 23 5.02 -36.39 -7.59
CA GLY A 23 4.96 -36.25 -9.04
C GLY A 23 3.95 -35.25 -9.57
N GLY A 24 3.35 -34.44 -8.69
CA GLY A 24 2.46 -33.35 -9.07
C GLY A 24 3.22 -32.10 -9.53
N SER A 25 2.49 -31.07 -9.88
CA SER A 25 3.05 -29.79 -10.27
C SER A 25 3.93 -29.17 -9.17
N SER A 26 5.04 -28.56 -9.57
CA SER A 26 5.91 -27.83 -8.65
C SER A 26 5.14 -26.68 -7.96
N PHE A 27 5.47 -26.47 -6.70
CA PHE A 27 4.90 -25.41 -5.90
C PHE A 27 5.90 -24.26 -5.80
N THR A 28 5.46 -23.05 -6.07
CA THR A 28 6.30 -21.86 -5.93
C THR A 28 6.03 -21.17 -4.60
N LYS A 29 7.10 -20.73 -3.95
CA LYS A 29 7.02 -19.87 -2.77
C LYS A 29 8.07 -18.77 -2.83
N ARG A 30 7.77 -17.67 -2.17
CA ARG A 30 8.68 -16.53 -2.04
C ARG A 30 8.53 -15.94 -0.65
N GLU A 31 9.63 -15.84 0.03
CA GLU A 31 9.69 -15.26 1.37
C GLU A 31 10.08 -13.78 1.30
N PHE A 32 9.60 -13.02 2.26
CA PHE A 32 10.03 -11.66 2.51
C PHE A 32 9.95 -11.37 3.99
N ILE A 33 10.72 -10.40 4.45
CA ILE A 33 10.78 -10.03 5.86
C ILE A 33 10.16 -8.66 6.04
N LEU A 34 9.23 -8.58 6.97
CA LEU A 34 8.50 -7.37 7.33
C LEU A 34 8.88 -6.93 8.73
N ASP A 35 9.35 -5.69 8.87
CA ASP A 35 9.54 -5.04 10.15
C ASP A 35 8.25 -4.31 10.55
N ALA A 36 7.52 -4.90 11.48
CA ALA A 36 6.31 -4.36 12.07
C ALA A 36 6.54 -3.81 13.48
N THR A 37 7.79 -3.50 13.82
CA THR A 37 8.14 -2.89 15.11
C THR A 37 7.37 -1.60 15.30
N THR A 38 6.73 -1.46 16.43
CA THR A 38 5.94 -0.27 16.77
C THR A 38 6.85 0.87 17.25
N TYR A 39 6.34 2.09 17.09
CA TYR A 39 6.94 3.30 17.63
C TYR A 39 6.02 3.89 18.67
N ASP A 40 6.60 4.47 19.70
CA ASP A 40 5.84 5.23 20.68
C ASP A 40 5.21 6.47 20.00
N PRO A 41 3.89 6.63 20.08
CA PRO A 41 3.22 7.75 19.42
C PRO A 41 3.54 9.11 20.04
N TYR A 42 4.05 9.14 21.25
CA TYR A 42 4.35 10.39 21.98
C TYR A 42 5.82 10.79 21.85
N THR A 43 6.75 9.83 21.93
CA THR A 43 8.18 10.11 21.87
C THR A 43 8.77 9.89 20.47
N GLY A 44 8.11 9.11 19.63
CA GLY A 44 8.63 8.68 18.34
C GLY A 44 9.74 7.64 18.44
N GLU A 45 10.04 7.16 19.65
CA GLU A 45 11.06 6.16 19.87
C GLU A 45 10.60 4.78 19.40
N ARG A 46 11.53 4.03 18.85
CA ARG A 46 11.29 2.64 18.45
C ARG A 46 11.13 1.76 19.68
N SER A 47 10.13 0.89 19.66
CA SER A 47 9.94 -0.11 20.73
C SER A 47 11.20 -0.94 20.93
N GLU A 48 11.54 -1.25 22.18
CA GLU A 48 12.61 -2.19 22.54
C GLU A 48 12.31 -3.61 22.05
N TYR A 49 11.04 -3.92 21.84
CA TYR A 49 10.61 -5.21 21.34
C TYR A 49 10.51 -5.16 19.82
N GLU A 50 11.49 -5.74 19.17
CA GLU A 50 11.48 -5.90 17.72
C GLU A 50 10.38 -6.86 17.28
N ASN A 51 9.70 -6.50 16.22
CA ASN A 51 8.67 -7.33 15.59
C ASN A 51 9.01 -7.53 14.10
N VAL A 52 10.00 -8.35 13.86
CA VAL A 52 10.49 -8.69 12.52
C VAL A 52 9.97 -10.07 12.16
N ILE A 53 9.14 -10.12 11.12
CA ILE A 53 8.33 -11.29 10.79
C ILE A 53 8.68 -11.80 9.39
N PRO A 54 9.10 -13.07 9.26
CA PRO A 54 9.19 -13.73 7.97
C PRO A 54 7.78 -14.10 7.48
N LEU A 55 7.47 -13.68 6.28
CA LEU A 55 6.20 -13.91 5.60
C LEU A 55 6.43 -14.63 4.29
N GLU A 56 5.46 -15.42 3.84
CA GLU A 56 5.58 -16.12 2.57
C GLU A 56 4.36 -15.95 1.68
N PHE A 57 4.61 -15.74 0.40
CA PHE A 57 3.63 -15.93 -0.66
C PHE A 57 3.82 -17.27 -1.34
N SER A 58 2.76 -17.80 -1.88
CA SER A 58 2.81 -19.06 -2.61
C SER A 58 2.02 -19.00 -3.91
N GLY A 59 2.43 -19.81 -4.89
CA GLY A 59 1.83 -19.84 -6.21
C GLY A 59 1.97 -18.53 -6.98
N ASP A 60 0.93 -18.16 -7.67
CA ASP A 60 0.89 -16.95 -8.51
C ASP A 60 1.06 -15.66 -7.73
N LYS A 61 0.80 -15.69 -6.44
CA LYS A 61 0.93 -14.54 -5.55
C LYS A 61 2.38 -14.10 -5.29
N CYS A 62 3.34 -14.97 -5.57
CA CYS A 62 4.76 -14.63 -5.46
C CYS A 62 5.13 -13.42 -6.33
N ALA A 63 4.49 -13.27 -7.49
CA ALA A 63 4.72 -12.15 -8.40
C ALA A 63 4.22 -10.80 -7.87
N GLU A 64 3.33 -10.79 -6.91
CA GLU A 64 2.85 -9.53 -6.31
C GLU A 64 3.95 -8.78 -5.57
N LEU A 65 4.96 -9.47 -5.07
CA LEU A 65 6.13 -8.86 -4.44
C LEU A 65 7.00 -8.04 -5.40
N ASP A 66 6.92 -8.31 -6.71
CA ASP A 66 7.68 -7.55 -7.72
C ASP A 66 7.23 -6.08 -7.84
N ARG A 67 6.05 -5.76 -7.32
CA ARG A 67 5.52 -4.38 -7.29
C ARG A 67 6.13 -3.55 -6.17
N PHE A 68 6.78 -4.17 -5.22
CA PHE A 68 7.29 -3.54 -4.01
C PHE A 68 8.81 -3.64 -3.96
N ASN A 69 9.39 -2.70 -3.23
CA ASN A 69 10.83 -2.65 -3.01
C ASN A 69 11.14 -2.74 -1.53
N GLN A 70 12.37 -3.09 -1.23
CA GLN A 70 12.91 -2.97 0.12
C GLN A 70 12.76 -1.51 0.60
N GLY A 71 12.21 -1.32 1.78
CA GLY A 71 11.92 -0.03 2.37
C GLY A 71 10.47 0.45 2.24
N ASP A 72 9.66 -0.20 1.39
CA ASP A 72 8.25 0.15 1.24
C ASP A 72 7.45 -0.23 2.48
N VAL A 73 6.50 0.61 2.85
CA VAL A 73 5.54 0.33 3.92
C VAL A 73 4.28 -0.27 3.31
N VAL A 74 3.95 -1.46 3.76
CA VAL A 74 2.85 -2.26 3.22
C VAL A 74 1.93 -2.79 4.31
N THR A 75 0.70 -3.08 3.93
CA THR A 75 -0.24 -3.86 4.74
C THR A 75 -0.44 -5.22 4.10
N VAL A 76 -0.16 -6.26 4.85
CA VAL A 76 -0.23 -7.64 4.38
C VAL A 76 -1.38 -8.34 5.06
N SER A 77 -2.21 -9.01 4.27
CA SER A 77 -3.26 -9.90 4.77
C SER A 77 -2.76 -11.35 4.74
N PHE A 78 -2.92 -12.05 5.85
CA PHE A 78 -2.35 -13.37 6.03
C PHE A 78 -3.25 -14.32 6.78
N VAL A 79 -2.92 -15.60 6.69
CA VAL A 79 -3.49 -16.67 7.51
C VAL A 79 -2.37 -17.45 8.19
N LEU A 80 -2.62 -17.87 9.41
CA LEU A 80 -1.75 -18.84 10.09
C LEU A 80 -2.06 -20.25 9.61
N GLN A 81 -1.03 -20.94 9.20
CA GLN A 81 -1.16 -22.34 8.77
C GLN A 81 -0.28 -23.23 9.63
N GLY A 82 -0.90 -24.21 10.27
CA GLY A 82 -0.20 -25.23 11.03
C GLY A 82 0.06 -26.48 10.18
N ARG A 83 1.22 -27.07 10.36
CA ARG A 83 1.59 -28.34 9.75
C ARG A 83 2.20 -29.26 10.78
N SER A 84 1.82 -30.51 10.75
CA SER A 84 2.39 -31.57 11.57
C SER A 84 2.96 -32.66 10.66
N TRP A 85 4.10 -33.20 11.04
CA TRP A 85 4.69 -34.38 10.37
C TRP A 85 5.46 -35.20 11.39
N THR A 86 5.65 -36.47 11.08
CA THR A 86 6.46 -37.36 11.87
C THR A 86 7.87 -37.42 11.28
N ASN A 87 8.86 -37.15 12.12
CA ASN A 87 10.26 -37.26 11.76
C ASN A 87 10.67 -38.73 11.56
N GLN A 88 11.85 -38.96 10.98
CA GLN A 88 12.42 -40.29 10.80
C GLN A 88 12.62 -41.04 12.13
N ASP A 89 12.82 -40.30 13.22
CA ASP A 89 12.95 -40.82 14.58
C ASP A 89 11.61 -41.18 15.25
N GLY A 90 10.48 -41.00 14.55
CA GLY A 90 9.14 -41.24 15.07
C GLY A 90 8.57 -40.09 15.92
N GLU A 91 9.26 -38.97 16.02
CA GLU A 91 8.79 -37.80 16.75
C GLU A 91 7.81 -36.97 15.94
N LEU A 92 6.71 -36.59 16.58
CA LEU A 92 5.74 -35.64 15.99
C LEU A 92 6.30 -34.21 16.05
N LYS A 93 6.54 -33.61 14.90
CA LYS A 93 6.95 -32.21 14.74
C LYS A 93 5.77 -31.36 14.28
N ARG A 94 5.72 -30.15 14.80
CA ARG A 94 4.71 -29.14 14.38
C ARG A 94 5.39 -27.84 14.03
N MET A 95 4.90 -27.20 12.98
CA MET A 95 5.38 -25.91 12.53
C MET A 95 4.18 -25.03 12.17
N ALA A 96 4.28 -23.78 12.50
CA ALA A 96 3.36 -22.76 12.02
C ALA A 96 4.07 -21.89 10.97
N SER A 97 3.37 -21.56 9.91
CA SER A 97 3.81 -20.61 8.90
C SER A 97 2.77 -19.53 8.70
N ILE A 98 3.21 -18.37 8.27
CA ILE A 98 2.37 -17.22 7.98
C ILE A 98 2.27 -17.08 6.47
N ARG A 99 1.14 -17.50 5.92
CA ARG A 99 0.89 -17.44 4.49
C ARG A 99 0.13 -16.19 4.14
N CYS A 100 0.73 -15.37 3.29
CA CYS A 100 0.12 -14.16 2.78
C CYS A 100 -0.73 -14.45 1.54
N TYR A 101 -1.82 -13.72 1.41
CA TYR A 101 -2.69 -13.81 0.23
C TYR A 101 -2.98 -12.45 -0.41
N LYS A 102 -2.65 -11.36 0.27
CA LYS A 102 -2.81 -10.00 -0.25
C LYS A 102 -1.76 -9.07 0.34
N ILE A 103 -1.27 -8.16 -0.47
CA ILE A 103 -0.36 -7.10 -0.07
C ILE A 103 -0.78 -5.77 -0.71
N ASP A 104 -0.91 -4.74 0.10
CA ASP A 104 -1.29 -3.40 -0.34
C ASP A 104 -0.25 -2.38 0.13
N ALA A 105 0.06 -1.41 -0.71
CA ALA A 105 0.89 -0.28 -0.29
C ALA A 105 0.16 0.55 0.75
N ARG A 106 0.83 0.87 1.86
CA ARG A 106 0.30 1.82 2.83
C ARG A 106 0.79 3.22 2.49
N GLY A 107 -0.14 4.15 2.34
CA GLY A 107 0.20 5.54 2.09
C GLY A 107 -0.45 6.16 0.87
N GLY A 108 -1.48 5.54 0.32
CA GLY A 108 -2.42 6.16 -0.61
C GLY A 108 -1.83 6.69 -1.92
N VAL A 109 -0.56 6.46 -2.18
CA VAL A 109 -0.05 6.55 -3.53
C VAL A 109 -0.07 5.14 -4.08
N SER A 110 -1.25 4.73 -4.48
CA SER A 110 -1.35 3.84 -5.61
C SER A 110 -0.46 4.46 -6.68
N GLN A 111 0.77 4.01 -6.79
CA GLN A 111 1.43 4.08 -8.07
C GLN A 111 0.76 3.03 -8.95
N SER A 112 -0.47 3.29 -9.30
CA SER A 112 -0.88 3.01 -10.65
C SER A 112 0.25 3.56 -11.49
N PRO A 113 0.75 2.85 -12.50
CA PRO A 113 1.52 3.53 -13.51
C PRO A 113 0.62 4.70 -13.88
N GLN A 114 0.94 5.87 -13.37
CA GLN A 114 0.43 7.05 -13.98
C GLN A 114 0.96 6.89 -15.40
N THR A 115 0.11 6.35 -16.24
CA THR A 115 0.03 6.92 -17.54
C THR A 115 0.14 8.39 -17.20
N ILE A 116 1.30 8.94 -17.43
CA ILE A 116 1.41 10.36 -17.53
C ILE A 116 0.42 10.65 -18.63
N LEU A 117 -0.83 10.82 -18.26
CA LEU A 117 -1.67 11.69 -18.99
C LEU A 117 -0.83 12.95 -18.95
N VAL A 118 -0.08 13.13 -20.04
CA VAL A 118 0.31 14.45 -20.41
C VAL A 118 -0.97 15.21 -20.18
N GLN A 119 -1.05 15.85 -19.03
CA GLN A 119 -2.06 16.86 -18.86
C GLN A 119 -1.79 17.75 -20.06
N GLN A 120 -2.50 17.47 -21.10
CA GLN A 120 -2.86 18.50 -22.01
C GLN A 120 -3.18 19.64 -21.07
N PRO A 121 -2.41 20.72 -21.07
CA PRO A 121 -2.78 21.85 -20.24
C PRO A 121 -4.25 22.03 -20.53
N ALA A 122 -5.06 21.78 -19.53
CA ALA A 122 -6.48 22.04 -19.64
C ALA A 122 -6.51 23.40 -20.28
N PRO A 123 -7.19 23.58 -21.42
CA PRO A 123 -7.25 24.90 -21.97
C PRO A 123 -7.62 25.72 -20.77
N GLN A 124 -6.68 26.53 -20.32
CA GLN A 124 -7.04 27.55 -19.38
C GLN A 124 -8.25 28.17 -20.03
N SER A 125 -9.42 27.75 -19.56
CA SER A 125 -10.51 28.67 -19.71
C SER A 125 -9.98 29.87 -18.93
N THR A 126 -9.27 30.69 -19.67
CA THR A 126 -9.28 32.07 -19.39
C THR A 126 -10.74 32.40 -19.34
N TYR A 127 -11.32 32.19 -18.16
CA TYR A 127 -12.32 33.10 -17.76
C TYR A 127 -11.54 34.41 -17.80
N GLN A 128 -11.46 34.98 -18.99
CA GLN A 128 -11.48 36.41 -19.06
C GLN A 128 -12.71 36.74 -18.23
N GLN A 129 -12.50 36.97 -16.97
CA GLN A 129 -13.34 37.91 -16.31
C GLN A 129 -13.23 39.13 -17.22
N GLN A 130 -14.12 39.18 -18.19
CA GLN A 130 -14.51 40.45 -18.69
C GLN A 130 -14.77 41.23 -17.43
N PRO A 131 -14.04 42.30 -17.17
CA PRO A 131 -14.48 43.21 -16.16
C PRO A 131 -15.92 43.47 -16.57
N GLN A 132 -16.85 42.93 -15.83
CA GLN A 132 -18.23 43.35 -15.99
C GLN A 132 -18.17 44.82 -15.59
N ASN A 133 -17.93 45.61 -16.59
CA ASN A 133 -18.18 47.02 -16.50
C ASN A 133 -19.71 47.11 -16.35
N PHE A 134 -20.16 46.89 -15.12
CA PHE A 134 -21.48 47.35 -14.76
C PHE A 134 -21.39 48.87 -14.88
N PRO A 135 -22.11 49.48 -15.81
CA PRO A 135 -22.19 50.92 -15.77
C PRO A 135 -22.71 51.29 -14.40
N PRO A 136 -22.03 52.19 -13.68
CA PRO A 136 -22.48 52.57 -12.36
C PRO A 136 -23.96 52.97 -12.50
N SER A 137 -24.78 52.37 -11.64
CA SER A 137 -26.19 52.70 -11.61
C SER A 137 -26.30 54.15 -11.16
N VAL A 138 -26.55 55.03 -12.10
CA VAL A 138 -26.84 56.44 -11.86
C VAL A 138 -28.33 56.59 -11.54
N ASP A 139 -28.64 57.37 -10.53
CA ASP A 139 -30.02 57.76 -10.24
C ASP A 139 -30.57 58.70 -11.34
N VAL A 140 -31.85 58.93 -11.32
CA VAL A 140 -32.54 59.81 -12.29
C VAL A 140 -31.96 61.23 -12.33
N ASN A 141 -31.12 61.61 -11.39
CA ASN A 141 -30.48 62.94 -11.29
C ASN A 141 -29.01 62.91 -11.76
N GLY A 142 -28.51 61.74 -12.28
CA GLY A 142 -27.16 61.61 -12.77
C GLY A 142 -26.08 61.43 -11.73
N ASN A 143 -26.47 61.24 -10.45
CA ASN A 143 -25.51 60.91 -9.38
C ASN A 143 -25.25 59.41 -9.29
N VAL A 144 -24.00 59.06 -9.15
CA VAL A 144 -23.60 57.68 -8.86
C VAL A 144 -24.15 57.28 -7.51
N LYS A 145 -25.07 56.35 -7.51
CA LYS A 145 -25.57 55.76 -6.28
C LYS A 145 -24.50 54.84 -5.79
N ASP A 146 -23.83 55.26 -4.73
CA ASP A 146 -22.83 54.44 -4.04
C ASP A 146 -23.59 53.43 -3.17
N ASP A 147 -23.98 52.34 -3.82
CA ASP A 147 -24.66 51.22 -3.17
C ASP A 147 -23.58 50.24 -2.75
N LEU A 148 -22.88 50.58 -1.66
CA LEU A 148 -21.97 49.67 -1.01
C LEU A 148 -22.79 48.70 -0.16
N PRO A 149 -22.86 47.43 -0.51
CA PRO A 149 -23.45 46.43 0.35
C PRO A 149 -22.48 46.14 1.51
N PHE A 150 -22.82 46.63 2.61
CA PHE A 150 -22.21 46.21 3.88
C PHE A 150 -23.15 45.31 4.64
#